data_ff0ea8db6551b3ad7fe6eeef337c315d
#
_entry.id   ff0ea8db6551b3ad7fe6eeef337c315d
#
_cell.length_a   1.000
_cell.length_b   1.000
_cell.length_c   1.000
_cell.angle_alpha   90.00
_cell.angle_beta   90.00
_cell.angle_gamma   90.00
#
_symmetry.space_group_name_H-M   'P 1'
#
loop_
_entity.id
_entity.type
_entity.pdbx_description
1 polymer ?
#
loop_
_entity_poly.entity_id
_entity_poly.type
_entity_poly.pdbx_seq_one_letter_code
_entity_poly.pdbx_strand_id
1 'polypeptide(L)'
;MPGRIPQSFINDLISKVDIVEVIGERVSLKRAGKNYIGLCPFHNEKTPSFTVSPDKQFFHCFGCQESGTAVGFIMLHDRLTFVEAIESLSNSVGVSVPREAGASRQELNSSKVLLDAIAKATHFYKQQLRVSEAAKKYLQGRGITGELARDYQLGYAPSGWQTLEKGLERVSLKALVDAGLVSEGKTKKYYDRFRDRVMFPIRNIKGQVIAFGGRLIEDLDGPKYLNSPETDLFKKGCLLYTSPSPRDVEESRMPSSA
;
A
#
# COMPACT_ATOMS: atom_id res chain seq x y z
N MET A 1 -11.67 15.58 14.02
CA MET A 1 -11.33 14.89 12.75
C MET A 1 -12.51 14.01 12.40
N PRO A 2 -12.93 13.92 11.13
CA PRO A 2 -14.03 13.05 10.75
C PRO A 2 -13.69 11.60 11.08
N GLY A 3 -14.63 10.87 11.70
CA GLY A 3 -14.49 9.48 12.11
C GLY A 3 -14.20 8.55 10.92
N ARG A 4 -13.64 7.37 11.18
CA ARG A 4 -13.34 6.34 10.17
C ARG A 4 -14.66 5.82 9.58
N ILE A 5 -14.69 5.69 8.26
CA ILE A 5 -15.81 5.04 7.57
C ILE A 5 -15.64 3.53 7.72
N PRO A 6 -16.63 2.78 8.23
CA PRO A 6 -16.55 1.32 8.36
C PRO A 6 -16.30 0.64 7.01
N GLN A 7 -15.45 -0.39 6.98
CA GLN A 7 -15.17 -1.13 5.76
C GLN A 7 -16.41 -1.87 5.23
N SER A 8 -17.28 -2.36 6.13
CA SER A 8 -18.56 -2.96 5.76
C SER A 8 -19.43 -1.98 4.98
N PHE A 9 -19.53 -0.73 5.44
CA PHE A 9 -20.27 0.31 4.74
C PHE A 9 -19.70 0.60 3.34
N ILE A 10 -18.36 0.66 3.22
CA ILE A 10 -17.71 0.87 1.92
C ILE A 10 -18.06 -0.27 0.95
N ASN A 11 -18.02 -1.51 1.42
CA ASN A 11 -18.38 -2.68 0.61
C ASN A 11 -19.86 -2.66 0.18
N ASP A 12 -20.75 -2.32 1.11
CA ASP A 12 -22.18 -2.18 0.86
C ASP A 12 -22.48 -1.05 -0.12
N LEU A 13 -21.78 0.08 0.01
CA LEU A 13 -21.92 1.21 -0.91
C LEU A 13 -21.49 0.82 -2.33
N ILE A 14 -20.31 0.22 -2.47
CA ILE A 14 -19.77 -0.22 -3.78
C ILE A 14 -20.73 -1.23 -4.44
N SER A 15 -21.38 -2.09 -3.67
CA SER A 15 -22.36 -3.07 -4.22
C SER A 15 -23.66 -2.42 -4.71
N LYS A 16 -24.00 -1.22 -4.24
CA LYS A 16 -25.21 -0.47 -4.61
C LYS A 16 -24.99 0.53 -5.73
N VAL A 17 -23.74 0.88 -6.00
CA VAL A 17 -23.36 1.87 -7.00
C VAL A 17 -23.16 1.19 -8.34
N ASP A 18 -23.82 1.68 -9.40
CA ASP A 18 -23.52 1.25 -10.77
C ASP A 18 -22.46 2.19 -11.39
N ILE A 19 -21.33 1.59 -11.76
CA ILE A 19 -20.21 2.32 -12.37
C ILE A 19 -20.62 3.02 -13.68
N VAL A 20 -21.56 2.47 -14.44
CA VAL A 20 -22.03 3.05 -15.70
C VAL A 20 -22.80 4.33 -15.44
N GLU A 21 -23.65 4.36 -14.40
CA GLU A 21 -24.37 5.58 -14.00
C GLU A 21 -23.40 6.63 -13.51
N VAL A 22 -22.50 6.30 -12.60
CA VAL A 22 -21.51 7.23 -12.03
C VAL A 22 -20.63 7.86 -13.10
N ILE A 23 -20.15 7.08 -14.05
CA ILE A 23 -19.30 7.57 -15.12
C ILE A 23 -20.14 8.30 -16.17
N GLY A 24 -21.35 7.79 -16.45
CA GLY A 24 -22.26 8.37 -17.44
C GLY A 24 -22.71 9.80 -17.14
N GLU A 25 -22.74 10.20 -15.87
CA GLU A 25 -22.98 11.59 -15.47
C GLU A 25 -21.88 12.56 -15.92
N ARG A 26 -20.66 12.05 -16.15
CA ARG A 26 -19.44 12.85 -16.42
C ARG A 26 -18.87 12.64 -17.83
N VAL A 27 -19.08 11.45 -18.37
CA VAL A 27 -18.54 11.02 -19.66
C VAL A 27 -19.67 10.49 -20.53
N SER A 28 -19.75 10.97 -21.76
CA SER A 28 -20.73 10.44 -22.73
C SER A 28 -20.36 9.02 -23.13
N LEU A 29 -21.11 8.05 -22.63
CA LEU A 29 -20.90 6.63 -22.87
C LEU A 29 -21.86 6.11 -23.96
N LYS A 30 -21.35 5.28 -24.87
CA LYS A 30 -22.14 4.55 -25.87
C LYS A 30 -22.00 3.06 -25.64
N ARG A 31 -23.11 2.34 -25.75
CA ARG A 31 -23.10 0.88 -25.59
C ARG A 31 -22.34 0.20 -26.73
N ALA A 32 -21.43 -0.70 -26.39
CA ALA A 32 -20.62 -1.49 -27.32
C ALA A 32 -20.63 -2.95 -26.85
N GLY A 33 -21.60 -3.71 -27.31
CA GLY A 33 -21.83 -5.09 -26.86
C GLY A 33 -22.22 -5.19 -25.39
N LYS A 34 -21.39 -5.85 -24.58
CA LYS A 34 -21.59 -5.98 -23.11
C LYS A 34 -21.04 -4.82 -22.33
N ASN A 35 -20.19 -3.99 -22.94
CA ASN A 35 -19.50 -2.87 -22.30
C ASN A 35 -20.03 -1.54 -22.82
N TYR A 36 -19.56 -0.47 -22.20
CA TYR A 36 -19.77 0.90 -22.67
C TYR A 36 -18.42 1.51 -23.06
N ILE A 37 -18.41 2.37 -24.08
CA ILE A 37 -17.22 3.06 -24.55
C ILE A 37 -17.47 4.57 -24.65
N GLY A 38 -16.42 5.36 -24.42
CA GLY A 38 -16.43 6.80 -24.52
C GLY A 38 -15.06 7.39 -24.75
N LEU A 39 -14.99 8.73 -24.87
CA LEU A 39 -13.71 9.43 -24.85
C LEU A 39 -13.17 9.49 -23.42
N CYS A 40 -11.88 9.25 -23.24
CA CYS A 40 -11.25 9.26 -21.94
C CYS A 40 -11.21 10.67 -21.34
N PRO A 41 -11.65 10.86 -20.08
CA PRO A 41 -11.55 12.16 -19.43
C PRO A 41 -10.15 12.48 -18.89
N PHE A 42 -9.23 11.51 -18.89
CA PHE A 42 -7.91 11.65 -18.28
C PHE A 42 -6.80 11.99 -19.28
N HIS A 43 -7.04 11.82 -20.59
CA HIS A 43 -6.13 12.24 -21.64
C HIS A 43 -6.92 12.72 -22.86
N ASN A 44 -6.26 13.48 -23.72
CA ASN A 44 -6.90 14.03 -24.91
C ASN A 44 -6.85 13.02 -26.06
N GLU A 45 -8.02 12.59 -26.58
CA GLU A 45 -8.15 11.66 -27.68
C GLU A 45 -9.32 12.01 -28.61
N LYS A 46 -9.24 11.54 -29.87
CA LYS A 46 -10.31 11.73 -30.86
C LYS A 46 -11.12 10.45 -31.09
N THR A 47 -10.56 9.30 -30.76
CA THR A 47 -11.20 7.98 -30.93
C THR A 47 -11.45 7.39 -29.54
N PRO A 48 -12.67 6.88 -29.29
CA PRO A 48 -12.99 6.32 -27.96
C PRO A 48 -12.09 5.14 -27.59
N SER A 49 -11.33 5.26 -26.49
CA SER A 49 -10.52 4.18 -25.94
C SER A 49 -10.88 3.85 -24.49
N PHE A 50 -11.81 4.61 -23.89
CA PHE A 50 -12.26 4.43 -22.52
C PHE A 50 -13.41 3.43 -22.48
N THR A 51 -13.22 2.32 -21.80
CA THR A 51 -14.18 1.22 -21.72
C THR A 51 -14.66 1.03 -20.29
N VAL A 52 -15.98 0.86 -20.10
CA VAL A 52 -16.61 0.59 -18.80
C VAL A 52 -17.33 -0.74 -18.87
N SER A 53 -17.01 -1.65 -17.96
CA SER A 53 -17.63 -2.99 -17.86
C SER A 53 -18.61 -3.01 -16.70
N PRO A 54 -19.94 -3.08 -16.96
CA PRO A 54 -20.94 -3.21 -15.90
C PRO A 54 -20.83 -4.53 -15.14
N ASP A 55 -20.51 -5.63 -15.82
CA ASP A 55 -20.37 -6.96 -15.18
C ASP A 55 -19.21 -7.00 -14.17
N LYS A 56 -18.12 -6.27 -14.47
CA LYS A 56 -16.93 -6.23 -13.62
C LYS A 56 -16.91 -5.04 -12.67
N GLN A 57 -17.84 -4.09 -12.82
CA GLN A 57 -17.85 -2.82 -12.10
C GLN A 57 -16.47 -2.10 -12.15
N PHE A 58 -15.93 -2.02 -13.37
CA PHE A 58 -14.56 -1.58 -13.61
C PHE A 58 -14.45 -0.81 -14.94
N PHE A 59 -13.64 0.27 -14.95
CA PHE A 59 -13.28 0.97 -16.18
C PHE A 59 -11.81 0.75 -16.53
N HIS A 60 -11.51 0.82 -17.83
CA HIS A 60 -10.14 0.77 -18.34
C HIS A 60 -10.04 1.63 -19.61
N CYS A 61 -9.01 2.46 -19.66
CA CYS A 61 -8.67 3.22 -20.85
C CYS A 61 -7.51 2.54 -21.60
N PHE A 62 -7.72 2.14 -22.83
CA PHE A 62 -6.67 1.54 -23.67
C PHE A 62 -5.67 2.56 -24.21
N GLY A 63 -5.94 3.87 -24.10
CA GLY A 63 -5.03 4.94 -24.50
C GLY A 63 -4.01 5.29 -23.42
N CYS A 64 -4.44 5.70 -22.24
CA CYS A 64 -3.55 6.11 -21.14
C CYS A 64 -3.34 5.04 -20.06
N GLN A 65 -3.97 3.87 -20.19
CA GLN A 65 -3.88 2.73 -19.25
C GLN A 65 -4.53 3.02 -17.86
N GLU A 66 -5.17 4.16 -17.67
CA GLU A 66 -5.90 4.42 -16.43
C GLU A 66 -7.05 3.44 -16.26
N SER A 67 -7.20 2.94 -15.04
CA SER A 67 -8.20 1.93 -14.75
C SER A 67 -8.63 1.97 -13.28
N GLY A 68 -9.84 1.48 -12.99
CA GLY A 68 -10.34 1.45 -11.61
C GLY A 68 -11.83 1.19 -11.46
N THR A 69 -12.29 1.29 -10.21
CA THR A 69 -13.68 1.20 -9.81
C THR A 69 -14.37 2.57 -9.85
N ALA A 70 -15.69 2.63 -9.56
CA ALA A 70 -16.43 3.89 -9.45
C ALA A 70 -15.78 4.88 -8.46
N VAL A 71 -15.30 4.40 -7.31
CA VAL A 71 -14.58 5.22 -6.32
C VAL A 71 -13.30 5.80 -6.92
N GLY A 72 -12.48 4.94 -7.57
CA GLY A 72 -11.23 5.36 -8.21
C GLY A 72 -11.48 6.39 -9.31
N PHE A 73 -12.55 6.22 -10.10
CA PHE A 73 -12.93 7.16 -11.13
C PHE A 73 -13.24 8.56 -10.56
N ILE A 74 -14.08 8.64 -9.52
CA ILE A 74 -14.42 9.93 -8.88
C ILE A 74 -13.18 10.59 -8.26
N MET A 75 -12.32 9.81 -7.60
CA MET A 75 -11.08 10.35 -7.04
C MET A 75 -10.19 11.00 -8.12
N LEU A 76 -10.07 10.36 -9.28
CA LEU A 76 -9.24 10.86 -10.39
C LEU A 76 -9.91 12.01 -11.12
N HIS A 77 -11.19 11.87 -11.47
CA HIS A 77 -11.92 12.83 -12.28
C HIS A 77 -12.23 14.12 -11.52
N ASP A 78 -12.79 13.99 -10.32
CA ASP A 78 -13.22 15.13 -9.49
C ASP A 78 -12.10 15.62 -8.55
N ARG A 79 -10.90 14.96 -8.59
CA ARG A 79 -9.74 15.26 -7.73
C ARG A 79 -10.05 15.22 -6.24
N LEU A 80 -10.91 14.29 -5.84
CA LEU A 80 -11.35 14.11 -4.47
C LEU A 80 -10.44 13.14 -3.71
N THR A 81 -10.37 13.33 -2.40
CA THR A 81 -9.81 12.33 -1.51
C THR A 81 -10.73 11.11 -1.41
N PHE A 82 -10.23 9.99 -0.94
CA PHE A 82 -11.04 8.77 -0.79
C PHE A 82 -12.30 9.00 0.06
N VAL A 83 -12.19 9.76 1.14
CA VAL A 83 -13.32 10.07 2.04
C VAL A 83 -14.38 10.92 1.30
N GLU A 84 -13.95 11.95 0.60
CA GLU A 84 -14.83 12.81 -0.20
C GLU A 84 -15.50 12.05 -1.34
N ALA A 85 -14.79 11.12 -1.99
CA ALA A 85 -15.35 10.25 -3.03
C ALA A 85 -16.43 9.30 -2.47
N ILE A 86 -16.19 8.70 -1.30
CA ILE A 86 -17.21 7.89 -0.60
C ILE A 86 -18.42 8.73 -0.21
N GLU A 87 -18.22 9.94 0.29
CA GLU A 87 -19.32 10.86 0.63
C GLU A 87 -20.13 11.26 -0.62
N SER A 88 -19.46 11.57 -1.72
CA SER A 88 -20.10 11.87 -3.00
C SER A 88 -20.96 10.72 -3.51
N LEU A 89 -20.41 9.50 -3.54
CA LEU A 89 -21.13 8.28 -3.93
C LEU A 89 -22.29 7.96 -2.97
N SER A 90 -22.11 8.17 -1.68
CA SER A 90 -23.17 7.93 -0.69
C SER A 90 -24.35 8.86 -0.90
N ASN A 91 -24.05 10.12 -1.24
CA ASN A 91 -25.09 11.12 -1.56
C ASN A 91 -25.85 10.75 -2.83
N SER A 92 -25.19 10.23 -3.88
CA SER A 92 -25.85 9.84 -5.13
C SER A 92 -26.82 8.68 -4.94
N VAL A 93 -26.53 7.75 -4.04
CA VAL A 93 -27.44 6.62 -3.71
C VAL A 93 -28.34 6.88 -2.49
N GLY A 94 -28.34 8.10 -1.95
CA GLY A 94 -29.22 8.50 -0.85
C GLY A 94 -28.92 7.83 0.50
N VAL A 95 -27.67 7.39 0.72
CA VAL A 95 -27.25 6.70 1.94
C VAL A 95 -26.37 7.63 2.76
N SER A 96 -26.67 7.82 4.04
CA SER A 96 -25.80 8.60 4.93
C SER A 96 -24.55 7.81 5.31
N VAL A 97 -23.38 8.45 5.22
CA VAL A 97 -22.11 7.85 5.63
C VAL A 97 -22.10 7.68 7.15
N PRO A 98 -22.12 6.45 7.69
CA PRO A 98 -21.94 6.25 9.11
C PRO A 98 -20.50 6.63 9.46
N ARG A 99 -20.36 7.57 10.35
CA ARG A 99 -19.05 7.89 10.94
C ARG A 99 -18.99 7.17 12.27
N GLU A 100 -18.17 6.15 12.36
CA GLU A 100 -17.81 5.61 13.66
C GLU A 100 -17.31 6.78 14.49
N ALA A 101 -17.90 6.98 15.66
CA ALA A 101 -17.42 7.95 16.64
C ALA A 101 -15.91 7.77 16.75
N GLY A 102 -15.14 8.80 16.44
CA GLY A 102 -13.73 8.75 16.09
C GLY A 102 -12.97 7.73 16.91
N ALA A 103 -12.01 7.06 16.28
CA ALA A 103 -11.23 5.97 16.86
C ALA A 103 -11.04 6.20 18.35
N SER A 104 -11.43 5.24 19.17
CA SER A 104 -11.46 5.42 20.61
C SER A 104 -10.08 5.95 21.05
N ARG A 105 -10.01 6.76 22.09
CA ARG A 105 -8.71 7.27 22.61
C ARG A 105 -7.70 6.13 22.77
N GLN A 106 -8.19 4.92 22.93
CA GLN A 106 -7.42 3.69 23.03
C GLN A 106 -6.86 3.21 21.69
N GLU A 107 -7.63 3.29 20.59
CA GLU A 107 -7.17 2.94 19.23
C GLU A 107 -6.19 3.98 18.67
N LEU A 108 -6.39 5.26 18.97
CA LEU A 108 -5.43 6.30 18.62
C LEU A 108 -4.11 6.12 19.38
N ASN A 109 -4.16 5.69 20.64
CA ASN A 109 -2.97 5.40 21.41
C ASN A 109 -2.27 4.13 20.92
N SER A 110 -3.01 3.06 20.57
CA SER A 110 -2.41 1.83 20.02
C SER A 110 -1.71 2.11 18.70
N SER A 111 -2.34 2.83 17.77
CA SER A 111 -1.71 3.21 16.48
C SER A 111 -0.46 4.06 16.67
N LYS A 112 -0.43 4.97 17.63
CA LYS A 112 0.77 5.75 17.97
C LYS A 112 1.90 4.87 18.51
N VAL A 113 1.58 3.92 19.39
CA VAL A 113 2.55 2.97 19.94
C VAL A 113 3.16 2.11 18.84
N LEU A 114 2.34 1.62 17.89
CA LEU A 114 2.82 0.84 16.76
C LEU A 114 3.69 1.65 15.82
N LEU A 115 3.32 2.90 15.50
CA LEU A 115 4.13 3.81 14.68
C LEU A 115 5.47 4.12 15.34
N ASP A 116 5.50 4.34 16.66
CA ASP A 116 6.73 4.55 17.42
C ASP A 116 7.64 3.32 17.39
N ALA A 117 7.06 2.12 17.57
CA ALA A 117 7.80 0.85 17.48
C ALA A 117 8.43 0.66 16.08
N ILE A 118 7.67 0.92 15.01
CA ILE A 118 8.16 0.83 13.62
C ILE A 118 9.22 1.90 13.34
N ALA A 119 9.06 3.12 13.81
CA ALA A 119 10.06 4.19 13.64
C ALA A 119 11.38 3.84 14.34
N LYS A 120 11.34 3.31 15.55
CA LYS A 120 12.52 2.83 16.29
C LYS A 120 13.17 1.64 15.59
N ALA A 121 12.38 0.68 15.08
CA ALA A 121 12.90 -0.42 14.28
C ALA A 121 13.56 0.05 12.97
N THR A 122 12.97 1.05 12.31
CA THR A 122 13.58 1.68 11.12
C THR A 122 14.94 2.27 11.47
N HIS A 123 15.04 2.99 12.58
CA HIS A 123 16.31 3.58 13.02
C HIS A 123 17.34 2.47 13.34
N PHE A 124 16.94 1.43 14.06
CA PHE A 124 17.77 0.29 14.37
C PHE A 124 18.31 -0.39 13.10
N TYR A 125 17.45 -0.74 12.15
CA TYR A 125 17.89 -1.37 10.90
C TYR A 125 18.84 -0.48 10.07
N LYS A 126 18.61 0.82 10.06
CA LYS A 126 19.54 1.79 9.41
C LYS A 126 20.91 1.78 10.06
N GLN A 127 20.99 1.71 11.39
CA GLN A 127 22.24 1.61 12.12
C GLN A 127 22.95 0.29 11.79
N GLN A 128 22.21 -0.82 11.78
CA GLN A 128 22.78 -2.13 11.45
C GLN A 128 23.31 -2.18 10.01
N LEU A 129 22.67 -1.52 9.06
CA LEU A 129 23.18 -1.41 7.69
C LEU A 129 24.51 -0.64 7.64
N ARG A 130 24.68 0.39 8.47
CA ARG A 130 25.92 1.18 8.52
C ARG A 130 27.12 0.39 9.00
N VAL A 131 26.93 -0.61 9.84
CA VAL A 131 28.00 -1.44 10.41
C VAL A 131 28.21 -2.76 9.69
N SER A 132 27.22 -3.23 8.92
CA SER A 132 27.31 -4.49 8.20
C SER A 132 27.98 -4.36 6.84
N GLU A 133 29.23 -4.81 6.71
CA GLU A 133 29.94 -4.79 5.43
C GLU A 133 29.31 -5.75 4.40
N ALA A 134 28.79 -6.91 4.85
CA ALA A 134 28.08 -7.85 3.98
C ALA A 134 26.86 -7.21 3.31
N ALA A 135 26.03 -6.52 4.10
CA ALA A 135 24.84 -5.83 3.58
C ALA A 135 25.19 -4.70 2.63
N LYS A 136 26.23 -3.91 2.93
CA LYS A 136 26.73 -2.85 2.04
C LYS A 136 27.22 -3.43 0.71
N LYS A 137 28.06 -4.45 0.76
CA LYS A 137 28.59 -5.11 -0.44
C LYS A 137 27.47 -5.70 -1.30
N TYR A 138 26.47 -6.29 -0.66
CA TYR A 138 25.30 -6.80 -1.35
C TYR A 138 24.53 -5.70 -2.10
N LEU A 139 24.27 -4.55 -1.45
CA LEU A 139 23.56 -3.44 -2.07
C LEU A 139 24.40 -2.80 -3.20
N GLN A 140 25.71 -2.63 -3.02
CA GLN A 140 26.62 -2.13 -4.05
C GLN A 140 26.66 -3.03 -5.27
N GLY A 141 26.69 -4.36 -5.08
CA GLY A 141 26.63 -5.35 -6.16
C GLY A 141 25.31 -5.32 -6.93
N ARG A 142 24.29 -4.64 -6.41
CA ARG A 142 22.99 -4.38 -7.04
C ARG A 142 22.84 -2.97 -7.60
N GLY A 143 23.91 -2.18 -7.62
CA GLY A 143 23.90 -0.80 -8.09
C GLY A 143 23.22 0.19 -7.15
N ILE A 144 22.94 -0.19 -5.90
CA ILE A 144 22.31 0.69 -4.90
C ILE A 144 23.44 1.46 -4.19
N THR A 145 23.47 2.77 -4.43
CA THR A 145 24.45 3.68 -3.80
C THR A 145 24.08 3.96 -2.34
N GLY A 146 25.07 4.46 -1.57
CA GLY A 146 24.82 4.88 -0.19
C GLY A 146 23.82 6.04 -0.08
N GLU A 147 23.72 6.90 -1.10
CA GLU A 147 22.76 7.99 -1.18
C GLU A 147 21.34 7.42 -1.36
N LEU A 148 21.15 6.53 -2.33
CA LEU A 148 19.88 5.82 -2.52
C LEU A 148 19.46 5.06 -1.25
N ALA A 149 20.37 4.34 -0.61
CA ALA A 149 20.07 3.63 0.62
C ALA A 149 19.64 4.56 1.76
N ARG A 150 20.21 5.78 1.84
CA ARG A 150 19.82 6.80 2.81
C ARG A 150 18.45 7.39 2.49
N ASP A 151 18.19 7.77 1.24
CA ASP A 151 16.97 8.45 0.80
C ASP A 151 15.74 7.53 0.94
N TYR A 152 15.90 6.26 0.57
CA TYR A 152 14.88 5.25 0.79
C TYR A 152 14.86 4.65 2.19
N GLN A 153 15.78 5.08 3.08
CA GLN A 153 15.94 4.61 4.46
C GLN A 153 16.10 3.09 4.56
N LEU A 154 16.84 2.50 3.63
CA LEU A 154 17.13 1.08 3.66
C LEU A 154 17.85 0.71 4.96
N GLY A 155 17.65 -0.52 5.39
CA GLY A 155 18.22 -1.06 6.61
C GLY A 155 18.74 -2.49 6.44
N TYR A 156 19.26 -3.04 7.51
CA TYR A 156 19.65 -4.43 7.60
C TYR A 156 19.15 -5.04 8.90
N ALA A 157 18.52 -6.20 8.80
CA ALA A 157 18.15 -7.04 9.94
C ALA A 157 19.24 -8.10 10.16
N PRO A 158 19.97 -8.06 11.29
CA PRO A 158 21.04 -9.02 11.58
C PRO A 158 20.52 -10.47 11.67
N SER A 159 21.42 -11.44 11.58
CA SER A 159 21.12 -12.88 11.60
C SER A 159 20.62 -13.43 12.94
N GLY A 160 20.73 -12.65 14.03
CA GLY A 160 20.32 -13.10 15.37
C GLY A 160 18.82 -13.27 15.55
N TRP A 161 18.44 -14.16 16.47
CA TRP A 161 17.03 -14.49 16.73
C TRP A 161 16.27 -13.45 17.56
N GLN A 162 16.97 -12.64 18.37
CA GLN A 162 16.41 -11.63 19.29
C GLN A 162 17.24 -10.35 19.27
N THR A 163 17.78 -10.00 18.13
CA THR A 163 18.67 -8.85 17.99
C THR A 163 17.90 -7.54 18.02
N LEU A 164 16.73 -7.50 17.37
CA LEU A 164 15.84 -6.35 17.38
C LEU A 164 15.24 -6.13 18.77
N GLU A 165 14.72 -7.19 19.40
CA GLU A 165 14.14 -7.11 20.74
C GLU A 165 15.15 -6.53 21.75
N LYS A 166 16.38 -7.04 21.76
CA LYS A 166 17.45 -6.55 22.62
C LYS A 166 17.90 -5.12 22.28
N GLY A 167 17.87 -4.77 21.00
CA GLY A 167 18.24 -3.42 20.53
C GLY A 167 17.17 -2.37 20.80
N LEU A 168 15.95 -2.78 21.13
CA LEU A 168 14.79 -1.89 21.38
C LEU A 168 14.21 -2.09 22.79
N GLU A 169 15.05 -2.09 23.81
CA GLU A 169 14.69 -2.34 25.21
C GLU A 169 13.54 -1.46 25.77
N ARG A 170 13.32 -0.27 25.16
CA ARG A 170 12.26 0.68 25.55
C ARG A 170 10.94 0.47 24.80
N VAL A 171 10.83 -0.58 23.97
CA VAL A 171 9.61 -0.93 23.23
C VAL A 171 9.07 -2.21 23.85
N SER A 172 7.78 -2.22 24.20
CA SER A 172 7.17 -3.42 24.75
C SER A 172 7.16 -4.56 23.72
N LEU A 173 7.40 -5.78 24.17
CA LEU A 173 7.35 -6.97 23.32
C LEU A 173 6.01 -7.07 22.59
N LYS A 174 4.91 -6.76 23.28
CA LYS A 174 3.58 -6.71 22.66
C LYS A 174 3.54 -5.75 21.47
N ALA A 175 4.09 -4.55 21.59
CA ALA A 175 4.11 -3.59 20.48
C ALA A 175 4.96 -4.10 19.30
N LEU A 176 6.06 -4.83 19.54
CA LEU A 176 6.87 -5.45 18.48
C LEU A 176 6.11 -6.57 17.77
N VAL A 177 5.33 -7.38 18.50
CA VAL A 177 4.48 -8.43 17.92
C VAL A 177 3.34 -7.83 17.12
N ASP A 178 2.61 -6.87 17.69
CA ASP A 178 1.47 -6.19 17.05
C ASP A 178 1.93 -5.38 15.81
N ALA A 179 3.16 -4.87 15.79
CA ALA A 179 3.78 -4.24 14.63
C ALA A 179 4.32 -5.26 13.59
N GLY A 180 4.23 -6.56 13.84
CA GLY A 180 4.70 -7.61 12.94
C GLY A 180 6.22 -7.68 12.77
N LEU A 181 6.98 -7.17 13.74
CA LEU A 181 8.44 -7.17 13.77
C LEU A 181 9.01 -8.42 14.46
N VAL A 182 8.27 -8.94 15.42
CA VAL A 182 8.58 -10.15 16.20
C VAL A 182 7.44 -11.15 16.00
N SER A 183 7.78 -12.43 15.97
CA SER A 183 6.83 -13.54 15.84
C SER A 183 6.92 -14.46 17.06
N GLU A 184 5.78 -15.01 17.45
CA GLU A 184 5.71 -16.04 18.48
C GLU A 184 5.91 -17.43 17.85
N GLY A 185 6.85 -18.21 18.37
CA GLY A 185 7.13 -19.57 17.93
C GLY A 185 6.20 -20.60 18.60
N LYS A 186 6.22 -21.82 18.09
CA LYS A 186 5.42 -22.95 18.61
C LYS A 186 5.66 -23.24 20.12
N THR A 187 6.81 -22.88 20.64
CA THR A 187 7.20 -23.04 22.05
C THR A 187 6.97 -21.80 22.89
N LYS A 188 6.12 -20.87 22.45
CA LYS A 188 5.90 -19.57 23.09
C LYS A 188 7.17 -18.71 23.27
N LYS A 189 8.24 -19.03 22.52
CA LYS A 189 9.43 -18.18 22.44
C LYS A 189 9.26 -17.15 21.33
N TYR A 190 9.64 -15.93 21.62
CA TYR A 190 9.59 -14.82 20.66
C TYR A 190 10.90 -14.76 19.87
N TYR A 191 10.80 -14.40 18.59
CA TYR A 191 11.96 -14.26 17.70
C TYR A 191 11.73 -13.15 16.67
N ASP A 192 12.82 -12.53 16.24
CA ASP A 192 12.80 -11.51 15.22
C ASP A 192 12.29 -12.10 13.90
N ARG A 193 11.25 -11.49 13.33
CA ARG A 193 10.66 -11.94 12.06
C ARG A 193 11.63 -11.81 10.90
N PHE A 194 12.37 -10.72 10.87
CA PHE A 194 13.36 -10.45 9.84
C PHE A 194 14.74 -10.76 10.39
N ARG A 195 15.47 -11.64 9.68
CA ARG A 195 16.84 -12.05 10.02
C ARG A 195 17.64 -12.18 8.75
N ASP A 196 18.83 -11.64 8.75
CA ASP A 196 19.79 -11.67 7.65
C ASP A 196 19.23 -11.11 6.33
N ARG A 197 18.53 -9.96 6.46
CA ARG A 197 17.79 -9.35 5.34
C ARG A 197 18.09 -7.87 5.19
N VAL A 198 18.24 -7.43 3.94
CA VAL A 198 18.09 -6.01 3.61
C VAL A 198 16.63 -5.64 3.79
N MET A 199 16.41 -4.54 4.49
CA MET A 199 15.09 -4.04 4.88
C MET A 199 14.68 -2.86 4.02
N PHE A 200 13.49 -2.96 3.42
CA PHE A 200 12.87 -1.93 2.60
C PHE A 200 11.65 -1.40 3.35
N PRO A 201 11.67 -0.14 3.82
CA PRO A 201 10.52 0.45 4.48
C PRO A 201 9.34 0.65 3.53
N ILE A 202 8.16 0.22 3.95
CA ILE A 202 6.90 0.47 3.26
C ILE A 202 6.23 1.66 3.93
N ARG A 203 5.84 2.67 3.14
CA ARG A 203 5.30 3.93 3.63
C ARG A 203 3.83 4.09 3.28
N ASN A 204 3.11 4.80 4.12
CA ASN A 204 1.78 5.30 3.79
C ASN A 204 1.88 6.60 2.96
N ILE A 205 0.72 7.10 2.52
CA ILE A 205 0.59 8.36 1.75
C ILE A 205 1.12 9.60 2.51
N LYS A 206 1.26 9.51 3.84
CA LYS A 206 1.84 10.57 4.70
C LYS A 206 3.36 10.45 4.83
N GLY A 207 4.00 9.51 4.12
CA GLY A 207 5.43 9.24 4.18
C GLY A 207 5.90 8.49 5.45
N GLN A 208 5.00 8.09 6.35
CA GLN A 208 5.33 7.35 7.57
C GLN A 208 5.58 5.88 7.23
N VAL A 209 6.63 5.29 7.79
CA VAL A 209 6.88 3.85 7.67
C VAL A 209 5.83 3.09 8.46
N ILE A 210 5.14 2.15 7.82
CA ILE A 210 4.06 1.35 8.39
C ILE A 210 4.34 -0.16 8.37
N ALA A 211 5.32 -0.59 7.58
CA ALA A 211 5.70 -2.00 7.43
C ALA A 211 7.09 -2.11 6.78
N PHE A 212 7.56 -3.33 6.59
CA PHE A 212 8.82 -3.63 5.91
C PHE A 212 8.67 -4.78 4.92
N GLY A 213 9.41 -4.68 3.81
CA GLY A 213 9.82 -5.82 2.99
C GLY A 213 11.26 -6.19 3.33
N GLY A 214 11.54 -7.48 3.43
CA GLY A 214 12.88 -7.98 3.72
C GLY A 214 13.38 -8.89 2.59
N ARG A 215 14.59 -8.64 2.06
CA ARG A 215 15.26 -9.51 1.09
C ARG A 215 16.46 -10.19 1.72
N LEU A 216 16.52 -11.51 1.64
CA LEU A 216 17.65 -12.31 2.12
C LEU A 216 18.93 -11.96 1.35
N ILE A 217 20.05 -11.80 2.06
CA ILE A 217 21.34 -11.42 1.45
C ILE A 217 22.02 -12.62 0.83
N GLU A 218 22.02 -13.76 1.53
CA GLU A 218 22.64 -15.02 1.10
C GLU A 218 21.57 -16.06 0.78
N ASP A 219 21.94 -17.10 0.05
CA ASP A 219 21.06 -18.26 -0.22
C ASP A 219 21.01 -19.18 1.03
N LEU A 220 20.44 -18.65 2.12
CA LEU A 220 20.12 -19.39 3.32
C LEU A 220 18.72 -20.01 3.20
N ASP A 221 18.45 -21.04 4.02
CA ASP A 221 17.13 -21.65 4.10
C ASP A 221 16.06 -20.64 4.47
N GLY A 222 15.14 -20.38 3.56
CA GLY A 222 14.02 -19.49 3.79
C GLY A 222 13.56 -18.73 2.54
N PRO A 223 12.41 -18.06 2.62
CA PRO A 223 11.87 -17.32 1.49
C PRO A 223 12.79 -16.14 1.14
N LYS A 224 13.16 -16.02 -0.13
CA LYS A 224 14.01 -14.95 -0.66
C LYS A 224 13.47 -13.56 -0.32
N TYR A 225 12.16 -13.39 -0.38
CA TYR A 225 11.45 -12.17 0.01
C TYR A 225 10.48 -12.47 1.16
N LEU A 226 10.44 -11.59 2.14
CA LEU A 226 9.53 -11.68 3.28
C LEU A 226 8.96 -10.29 3.57
N ASN A 227 7.64 -10.18 3.61
CA ASN A 227 6.97 -8.93 3.97
C ASN A 227 6.41 -9.01 5.39
N SER A 228 6.19 -7.84 5.99
CA SER A 228 5.42 -7.73 7.23
C SER A 228 4.08 -8.45 7.09
N PRO A 229 3.55 -9.05 8.16
CA PRO A 229 2.19 -9.53 8.19
C PRO A 229 1.22 -8.35 8.11
N GLU A 230 -0.05 -8.61 7.92
CA GLU A 230 -1.07 -7.58 8.09
C GLU A 230 -1.15 -7.17 9.55
N THR A 231 -1.26 -5.86 9.77
CA THR A 231 -1.36 -5.23 11.09
C THR A 231 -2.44 -4.14 11.03
N ASP A 232 -2.75 -3.51 12.16
CA ASP A 232 -3.67 -2.36 12.17
C ASP A 232 -3.18 -1.17 11.34
N LEU A 233 -1.86 -1.08 11.11
CA LEU A 233 -1.25 -0.03 10.27
C LEU A 233 -1.06 -0.46 8.82
N PHE A 234 -0.97 -1.75 8.52
CA PHE A 234 -0.58 -2.28 7.23
C PHE A 234 -1.56 -3.35 6.73
N LYS A 235 -2.33 -3.02 5.70
CA LYS A 235 -3.22 -3.92 4.97
C LYS A 235 -2.69 -4.09 3.55
N LYS A 236 -2.31 -5.31 3.16
CA LYS A 236 -1.71 -5.59 1.83
C LYS A 236 -2.63 -5.20 0.67
N GLY A 237 -3.94 -5.41 0.82
CA GLY A 237 -4.92 -5.05 -0.18
C GLY A 237 -5.03 -3.55 -0.48
N CYS A 238 -4.72 -2.67 0.48
CA CYS A 238 -4.76 -1.22 0.28
C CYS A 238 -3.61 -0.67 -0.55
N LEU A 239 -2.46 -1.37 -0.62
CA LEU A 239 -1.28 -0.91 -1.36
C LEU A 239 -1.34 -1.19 -2.86
N LEU A 240 -2.12 -2.19 -3.27
CA LEU A 240 -2.28 -2.55 -4.69
C LEU A 240 -3.03 -1.48 -5.50
N TYR A 241 -3.71 -0.54 -4.83
CA TYR A 241 -4.46 0.55 -5.46
C TYR A 241 -3.71 1.89 -5.54
N THR A 242 -2.51 1.99 -4.93
CA THR A 242 -1.81 3.28 -4.80
C THR A 242 -0.43 3.34 -5.44
N SER A 243 0.07 2.25 -6.02
CA SER A 243 1.39 2.22 -6.66
C SER A 243 1.32 1.39 -7.94
N PRO A 244 1.66 1.96 -9.10
CA PRO A 244 1.81 1.16 -10.31
C PRO A 244 2.86 0.06 -10.04
N SER A 245 2.58 -1.14 -10.52
CA SER A 245 3.53 -2.25 -10.45
C SER A 245 4.81 -1.87 -11.22
N PRO A 246 6.00 -2.29 -10.77
CA PRO A 246 7.22 -2.11 -11.57
C PRO A 246 7.12 -2.67 -13.00
N ARG A 247 6.24 -3.64 -13.25
CA ARG A 247 5.92 -4.13 -14.60
C ARG A 247 5.15 -3.11 -15.43
N ASP A 248 4.27 -2.31 -14.79
CA ASP A 248 3.47 -1.30 -15.49
C ASP A 248 4.34 -0.12 -15.93
N VAL A 249 5.50 0.07 -15.28
CA VAL A 249 6.47 1.13 -15.63
C VAL A 249 7.44 0.69 -16.75
N GLU A 250 7.76 -0.60 -16.85
CA GLU A 250 8.65 -1.12 -17.89
C GLU A 250 7.96 -1.23 -19.25
N GLU A 251 6.68 -1.63 -19.30
CA GLU A 251 5.91 -1.68 -20.56
C GLU A 251 5.68 -0.29 -21.18
N SER A 252 5.66 0.78 -20.38
CA SER A 252 5.54 2.16 -20.88
C SER A 252 6.83 2.74 -21.47
N ARG A 253 7.96 2.03 -21.40
CA ARG A 253 9.27 2.47 -21.89
C ARG A 253 9.78 1.75 -23.12
N MET A 254 9.03 0.82 -23.71
CA MET A 254 9.40 0.23 -24.98
C MET A 254 9.11 1.22 -26.11
N PRO A 255 10.12 1.69 -26.86
CA PRO A 255 9.87 2.46 -28.07
C PRO A 255 9.17 1.54 -29.07
N SER A 256 8.06 2.02 -29.61
CA SER A 256 7.43 1.46 -30.79
C SER A 256 8.49 1.38 -31.88
N SER A 257 9.06 0.21 -32.10
CA SER A 257 9.88 -0.03 -33.27
C SER A 257 8.98 -0.13 -34.48
N ALA A 258 9.31 0.66 -35.48
CA ALA A 258 8.71 0.86 -36.77
C ALA A 258 8.34 -0.44 -37.53
#